data_743b3e1cc735b44a192221a463a59781
#
_entry.id   743b3e1cc735b44a192221a463a59781
#
_cell.length_a   1.000
_cell.length_b   1.000
_cell.length_c   1.000
_cell.angle_alpha   90.00
_cell.angle_beta   90.00
_cell.angle_gamma   90.00
#
_symmetry.space_group_name_H-M   'P 1'
#
loop_
_entity.id
_entity.type
_entity.pdbx_description
1 polymer ?
#
loop_
_entity_poly.entity_id
_entity_poly.type
_entity_poly.pdbx_seq_one_letter_code
_entity_poly.pdbx_strand_id
1 'polypeptide(L)' 'MVKKKNPWLEHLAVVRKKNPKVKNVGKLAKLAKETYKKKK' A
#
# COMPACT_ATOMS: atom_id res chain seq x y z
N MET A 1 4.50 -9.64 20.77
CA MET A 1 4.43 -9.75 20.24
C MET A 1 4.82 -9.26 19.27
N VAL A 2 5.11 -9.21 18.54
CA VAL A 2 5.50 -8.90 17.70
C VAL A 2 5.20 -8.46 16.94
N LYS A 3 5.26 -8.21 16.49
CA LYS A 3 4.99 -7.82 15.79
C LYS A 3 5.66 -7.42 14.81
N LYS A 4 6.05 -7.76 13.97
CA LYS A 4 6.65 -7.50 12.90
C LYS A 4 5.72 -6.77 12.05
N LYS A 5 5.51 -5.56 12.04
CA LYS A 5 4.70 -4.86 11.20
C LYS A 5 5.30 -4.79 9.87
N ASN A 6 4.79 -5.18 8.83
CA ASN A 6 5.31 -5.13 7.51
C ASN A 6 5.05 -3.75 6.92
N PRO A 7 6.05 -2.95 6.68
CA PRO A 7 5.87 -1.60 6.16
C PRO A 7 5.14 -1.59 4.81
N TRP A 8 5.35 -2.61 4.02
CA TRP A 8 4.71 -2.71 2.73
C TRP A 8 3.20 -2.87 2.89
N LEU A 9 2.80 -3.71 3.81
CA LEU A 9 1.40 -3.94 4.04
C LEU A 9 0.72 -2.68 4.56
N GLU A 10 1.41 -1.96 5.42
CA GLU A 10 0.85 -0.76 5.96
C GLU A 10 0.69 0.26 4.86
N HIS A 11 1.66 0.35 3.98
CA HIS A 11 1.61 1.29 2.90
C HIS A 11 0.45 0.93 1.98
N LEU A 12 0.25 -0.34 1.76
CA LEU A 12 -0.83 -0.80 0.92
C LEU A 12 -2.16 -0.38 1.51
N ALA A 13 -2.30 -0.49 2.79
CA ALA A 13 -3.53 -0.13 3.44
C ALA A 13 -3.82 1.35 3.25
N VAL A 14 -2.81 2.16 3.31
CA VAL A 14 -2.97 3.58 3.13
C VAL A 14 -3.41 3.89 1.71
N VAL A 15 -2.78 3.26 0.75
CA VAL A 15 -3.11 3.47 -0.65
C VAL A 15 -4.57 3.06 -0.89
N ARG A 16 -4.98 1.96 -0.28
CA ARG A 16 -6.32 1.48 -0.43
C ARG A 16 -7.30 2.51 0.13
N LYS A 17 -6.97 3.07 1.23
CA LYS A 17 -7.80 4.02 1.85
C LYS A 17 -7.95 5.26 0.98
N LYS A 18 -6.91 5.69 0.36
CA LYS A 18 -6.93 6.85 -0.48
C LYS A 18 -7.61 6.59 -1.80
N ASN A 19 -7.69 5.35 -2.22
CA ASN A 19 -8.33 5.02 -3.47
C ASN A 19 -9.46 4.03 -3.26
N PRO A 20 -10.49 4.42 -2.56
CA PRO A 20 -11.59 3.51 -2.26
C PRO A 20 -12.33 3.03 -3.50
N LYS A 21 -12.23 3.77 -4.56
CA LYS A 21 -12.89 3.38 -5.77
C LYS A 21 -12.17 2.25 -6.45
N VAL A 22 -10.93 2.12 -6.25
CA VAL A 22 -10.15 1.05 -6.88
C VAL A 22 -10.32 -0.22 -6.11
N LYS A 23 -10.97 -1.17 -6.69
CA LYS A 23 -11.14 -2.44 -6.02
C LYS A 23 -10.14 -3.44 -6.53
N ASN A 24 -9.45 -3.16 -7.57
CA ASN A 24 -8.49 -4.10 -8.12
C ASN A 24 -7.20 -4.07 -7.29
N VAL A 25 -6.93 -5.14 -6.60
CA VAL A 25 -5.73 -5.22 -5.79
C VAL A 25 -4.47 -5.04 -6.63
N GLY A 26 -4.50 -5.54 -7.82
CA GLY A 26 -3.35 -5.41 -8.70
C GLY A 26 -3.00 -3.96 -8.96
N LYS A 27 -4.02 -3.17 -9.17
CA LYS A 27 -3.80 -1.79 -9.45
C LYS A 27 -3.33 -1.07 -8.20
N LEU A 28 -3.89 -1.44 -7.07
CA LEU A 28 -3.50 -0.82 -5.82
C LEU A 28 -2.04 -1.11 -5.55
N ALA A 29 -1.64 -2.32 -5.84
CA ALA A 29 -0.27 -2.72 -5.58
C ALA A 29 0.67 -1.91 -6.47
N LYS A 30 0.25 -1.66 -7.67
CA LYS A 30 1.05 -0.90 -8.58
C LYS A 30 1.20 0.52 -8.08
N LEU A 31 0.13 1.13 -7.65
CA LEU A 31 0.16 2.48 -7.14
C LEU A 31 1.03 2.53 -5.89
N ALA A 32 0.86 1.55 -5.02
CA ALA A 32 1.60 1.50 -3.78
C ALA A 32 3.10 1.37 -4.07
N LYS A 33 3.41 0.58 -5.06
CA LYS A 33 4.78 0.38 -5.40
C LYS A 33 5.42 1.68 -5.85
N GLU A 34 4.75 2.42 -6.66
CA GLU A 34 5.26 3.66 -7.13
C GLU A 34 5.47 4.66 -6.02
N THR A 35 4.48 4.80 -5.14
CA THR A 35 4.61 5.74 -4.06
C THR A 35 5.64 5.23 -3.05
N TYR A 36 5.73 3.96 -2.88
CA TYR A 36 6.66 3.39 -1.93
C TYR A 36 8.10 3.71 -2.37
N LYS A 37 8.36 3.56 -3.63
CA LYS A 37 9.63 3.87 -4.13
C LYS A 37 9.93 5.32 -4.00
N LYS A 38 9.05 6.17 -4.34
CA LYS A 38 9.26 7.55 -4.24
C LYS A 38 9.46 7.97 -2.84
N LYS A 39 8.93 7.32 -1.87
CA LYS A 39 9.07 7.69 -0.57
C LYS A 39 10.47 7.86 -0.16
N LYS A 40 11.33 7.29 -0.42
CA LYS A 40 12.67 7.36 -0.09
C LYS A 40 12.99 8.23 0.78
#